data_7101ceed72133b173346b496e4de632f
#
_entry.id   7101ceed72133b173346b496e4de632f
#
_cell.length_a   1.000
_cell.length_b   1.000
_cell.length_c   1.000
_cell.angle_alpha   90.00
_cell.angle_beta   90.00
_cell.angle_gamma   90.00
#
_symmetry.space_group_name_H-M   'P 1'
#
loop_
_entity.id
_entity.type
_entity.pdbx_description
1 polymer ?
#
loop_
_entity_poly.entity_id
_entity_poly.type
_entity_poly.pdbx_seq_one_letter_code
_entity_poly.pdbx_strand_id
1 'polypeptide(L)'
;MFPVRVTFNGVMPLIGEYAPSPQQWVRDQVALYESSGGTQGTTMRGMPVIVLTTLGAKSGKIRKAPLMRVEHNGSYAAIASLGGAPRNPVWYANVVAHPEVELQDGTRKWDMVAREVTGDERAAWWERAVAAYPDYADYQVKTERIIPVFVLEPVSTEPVSAGQGAAGQSAAGQSAAEQSAAAATAQD
;
A
#
# COMPACT_ATOMS: atom_id res chain seq x y z
N MET A 1 -17.82 -11.63 -27.07
CA MET A 1 -17.56 -10.19 -27.15
C MET A 1 -16.75 -9.81 -25.91
N PHE A 2 -15.44 -9.78 -26.04
CA PHE A 2 -14.53 -9.47 -24.93
C PHE A 2 -14.39 -7.93 -24.84
N PRO A 3 -14.46 -7.35 -23.64
CA PRO A 3 -14.25 -5.91 -23.50
C PRO A 3 -12.81 -5.57 -23.87
N VAL A 4 -12.65 -4.64 -24.79
CA VAL A 4 -11.36 -4.05 -25.17
C VAL A 4 -10.82 -3.32 -23.94
N ARG A 5 -9.69 -3.80 -23.38
CA ARG A 5 -8.91 -3.09 -22.38
C ARG A 5 -8.38 -1.80 -23.02
N VAL A 6 -8.94 -0.67 -22.67
CA VAL A 6 -8.37 0.64 -22.99
C VAL A 6 -7.25 0.90 -21.99
N THR A 7 -6.02 0.75 -22.41
CA THR A 7 -4.84 1.16 -21.64
C THR A 7 -4.72 2.69 -21.70
N PHE A 8 -5.16 3.36 -20.65
CA PHE A 8 -4.73 4.72 -20.37
C PHE A 8 -3.41 4.65 -19.61
N ASN A 9 -2.32 5.05 -20.24
CA ASN A 9 -0.99 5.29 -19.65
C ASN A 9 -0.58 4.38 -18.46
N GLY A 10 -0.75 3.09 -18.62
CA GLY A 10 -0.05 2.08 -17.79
C GLY A 10 -0.55 1.86 -16.36
N VAL A 11 -1.54 2.61 -15.88
CA VAL A 11 -2.01 2.48 -14.49
C VAL A 11 -3.46 2.03 -14.48
N MET A 12 -3.71 0.82 -14.01
CA MET A 12 -5.05 0.35 -13.67
C MET A 12 -5.19 0.39 -12.15
N PRO A 13 -5.98 1.30 -11.59
CA PRO A 13 -6.25 1.26 -10.16
C PRO A 13 -6.84 -0.09 -9.78
N LEU A 14 -6.43 -0.62 -8.63
CA LEU A 14 -7.01 -1.84 -8.11
C LEU A 14 -8.50 -1.62 -7.84
N ILE A 15 -9.35 -2.38 -8.53
CA ILE A 15 -10.81 -2.27 -8.40
C ILE A 15 -11.32 -3.49 -7.65
N GLY A 16 -12.05 -3.25 -6.57
CA GLY A 16 -12.65 -4.31 -5.76
C GLY A 16 -13.24 -3.76 -4.47
N GLU A 17 -14.11 -4.56 -3.85
CA GLU A 17 -14.61 -4.29 -2.51
C GLU A 17 -13.48 -4.45 -1.48
N TYR A 18 -13.29 -3.47 -0.62
CA TYR A 18 -12.32 -3.58 0.46
C TYR A 18 -12.80 -4.59 1.52
N ALA A 19 -11.98 -5.58 1.80
CA ALA A 19 -12.19 -6.54 2.86
C ALA A 19 -11.11 -6.39 3.93
N PRO A 20 -11.45 -5.81 5.10
CA PRO A 20 -10.50 -5.56 6.18
C PRO A 20 -9.84 -6.84 6.70
N SER A 21 -8.65 -6.70 7.26
CA SER A 21 -7.97 -7.80 7.95
C SER A 21 -8.79 -8.29 9.15
N PRO A 22 -8.79 -9.59 9.45
CA PRO A 22 -9.37 -10.10 10.69
C PRO A 22 -8.60 -9.63 11.95
N GLN A 23 -7.35 -9.21 11.80
CA GLN A 23 -6.54 -8.72 12.91
C GLN A 23 -6.84 -7.25 13.20
N GLN A 24 -7.24 -6.96 14.46
CA GLN A 24 -7.63 -5.61 14.87
C GLN A 24 -6.52 -4.59 14.65
N TRP A 25 -5.30 -4.89 15.09
CA TRP A 25 -4.18 -3.96 14.98
C TRP A 25 -3.86 -3.58 13.52
N VAL A 26 -4.03 -4.51 12.57
CA VAL A 26 -3.86 -4.22 11.13
C VAL A 26 -4.92 -3.26 10.65
N ARG A 27 -6.18 -3.48 11.04
CA ARG A 27 -7.29 -2.57 10.67
C ARG A 27 -7.05 -1.17 11.20
N ASP A 28 -6.67 -1.06 12.47
CA ASP A 28 -6.45 0.22 13.14
C ASP A 28 -5.27 0.97 12.53
N GLN A 29 -4.16 0.27 12.26
CA GLN A 29 -2.99 0.85 11.60
C GLN A 29 -3.33 1.36 10.20
N VAL A 30 -3.98 0.54 9.38
CA VAL A 30 -4.37 0.91 8.01
C VAL A 30 -5.37 2.06 8.03
N ALA A 31 -6.38 2.01 8.90
CA ALA A 31 -7.39 3.06 9.01
C ALA A 31 -6.78 4.40 9.40
N LEU A 32 -5.88 4.41 10.38
CA LEU A 32 -5.19 5.62 10.82
C LEU A 32 -4.28 6.17 9.72
N TYR A 33 -3.54 5.29 9.05
CA TYR A 33 -2.63 5.65 7.97
C TYR A 33 -3.37 6.33 6.81
N GLU A 34 -4.45 5.72 6.35
CA GLU A 34 -5.20 6.23 5.21
C GLU A 34 -6.07 7.45 5.55
N SER A 35 -6.79 7.45 6.69
CA SER A 35 -7.65 8.56 7.08
C SER A 35 -6.89 9.84 7.36
N SER A 36 -5.63 9.73 7.80
CA SER A 36 -4.75 10.88 7.99
C SER A 36 -4.05 11.34 6.70
N GLY A 37 -4.33 10.71 5.55
CA GLY A 37 -3.60 10.96 4.31
C GLY A 37 -2.12 10.60 4.39
N GLY A 38 -1.73 9.66 5.26
CA GLY A 38 -0.36 9.20 5.43
C GLY A 38 0.51 10.07 6.35
N THR A 39 -0.11 10.90 7.19
CA THR A 39 0.61 11.74 8.17
C THR A 39 0.69 11.10 9.56
N GLN A 40 -0.17 10.11 9.84
CA GLN A 40 -0.19 9.36 11.10
C GLN A 40 -0.19 7.85 10.82
N GLY A 41 0.12 7.05 11.85
CA GLY A 41 0.18 5.60 11.71
C GLY A 41 1.33 5.10 10.82
N THR A 42 2.32 5.95 10.54
CA THR A 42 3.41 5.69 9.60
C THR A 42 4.57 4.92 10.20
N THR A 43 4.46 4.51 11.47
CA THR A 43 5.49 3.73 12.16
C THR A 43 4.88 2.52 12.89
N MET A 44 5.67 1.48 13.03
CA MET A 44 5.38 0.31 13.86
C MET A 44 6.67 -0.10 14.57
N ARG A 45 6.62 -0.29 15.91
CA ARG A 45 7.81 -0.55 16.72
C ARG A 45 8.93 0.50 16.53
N GLY A 46 8.55 1.76 16.29
CA GLY A 46 9.50 2.84 16.04
C GLY A 46 10.11 2.87 14.64
N MET A 47 9.77 1.93 13.76
CA MET A 47 10.29 1.84 12.40
C MET A 47 9.22 2.28 11.37
N PRO A 48 9.64 2.92 10.27
CA PRO A 48 8.71 3.33 9.22
C PRO A 48 7.99 2.15 8.59
N VAL A 49 6.71 2.33 8.26
CA VAL A 49 5.89 1.35 7.54
C VAL A 49 5.26 1.98 6.31
N ILE A 50 4.97 1.11 5.37
CA ILE A 50 4.16 1.38 4.17
C ILE A 50 2.86 0.61 4.26
N VAL A 51 1.87 0.99 3.47
CA VAL A 51 0.65 0.19 3.26
C VAL A 51 0.70 -0.43 1.87
N LEU A 52 0.75 -1.76 1.82
CA LEU A 52 0.63 -2.53 0.59
C LEU A 52 -0.83 -2.91 0.37
N THR A 53 -1.37 -2.52 -0.79
CA THR A 53 -2.72 -2.89 -1.23
C THR A 53 -2.63 -3.94 -2.33
N THR A 54 -3.34 -5.04 -2.16
CA THR A 54 -3.35 -6.20 -3.08
C THR A 54 -4.76 -6.62 -3.43
N LEU A 55 -4.92 -7.34 -4.53
CA LEU A 55 -6.16 -8.00 -4.90
C LEU A 55 -6.17 -9.45 -4.40
N GLY A 56 -7.18 -9.84 -3.65
CA GLY A 56 -7.29 -11.19 -3.07
C GLY A 56 -7.30 -12.28 -4.14
N ALA A 57 -6.36 -13.22 -4.07
CA ALA A 57 -6.17 -14.27 -5.07
C ALA A 57 -7.44 -15.08 -5.38
N LYS A 58 -8.25 -15.35 -4.35
CA LYS A 58 -9.50 -16.15 -4.47
C LYS A 58 -10.75 -15.29 -4.49
N SER A 59 -10.75 -14.18 -3.74
CA SER A 59 -11.95 -13.38 -3.52
C SER A 59 -12.10 -12.20 -4.47
N GLY A 60 -11.02 -11.77 -5.13
CA GLY A 60 -10.99 -10.54 -5.89
C GLY A 60 -11.20 -9.27 -5.06
N LYS A 61 -11.19 -9.38 -3.71
CA LYS A 61 -11.40 -8.24 -2.82
C LYS A 61 -10.09 -7.53 -2.54
N ILE A 62 -10.16 -6.22 -2.35
CA ILE A 62 -9.01 -5.41 -1.94
C ILE A 62 -8.58 -5.80 -0.53
N ARG A 63 -7.29 -6.05 -0.35
CA ARG A 63 -6.64 -6.36 0.92
C ARG A 63 -5.50 -5.39 1.16
N LYS A 64 -5.33 -4.97 2.42
CA LYS A 64 -4.28 -4.03 2.82
C LYS A 64 -3.47 -4.59 3.97
N ALA A 65 -2.16 -4.40 3.90
CA ALA A 65 -1.22 -4.86 4.91
C ALA A 65 -0.17 -3.78 5.19
N PRO A 66 0.03 -3.38 6.45
CA PRO A 66 1.17 -2.57 6.83
C PRO A 66 2.43 -3.44 6.82
N LEU A 67 3.47 -2.98 6.15
CA LEU A 67 4.76 -3.65 6.06
C LEU A 67 5.88 -2.68 6.44
N MET A 68 6.99 -3.21 6.97
CA MET A 68 8.18 -2.40 7.19
C MET A 68 8.65 -1.77 5.89
N ARG A 69 9.02 -0.49 5.93
CA ARG A 69 9.50 0.25 4.78
C ARG A 69 10.91 -0.18 4.41
N VAL A 70 11.07 -0.81 3.28
CA VAL A 70 12.36 -1.14 2.67
C VAL A 70 12.38 -0.52 1.28
N GLU A 71 13.14 0.55 1.10
CA GLU A 71 13.15 1.35 -0.13
C GLU A 71 14.58 1.54 -0.63
N HIS A 72 14.74 1.51 -1.94
CA HIS A 72 16.00 1.83 -2.60
C HIS A 72 15.74 2.34 -4.03
N ASN A 73 16.17 3.58 -4.29
CA ASN A 73 16.06 4.22 -5.61
C ASN A 73 14.64 4.20 -6.21
N GLY A 74 13.62 4.43 -5.39
CA GLY A 74 12.23 4.47 -5.84
C GLY A 74 11.57 3.11 -5.98
N SER A 75 12.30 2.02 -5.81
CA SER A 75 11.75 0.65 -5.69
C SER A 75 11.64 0.27 -4.22
N TYR A 76 10.72 -0.62 -3.92
CA TYR A 76 10.48 -1.10 -2.56
C TYR A 76 10.60 -2.61 -2.48
N ALA A 77 10.85 -3.14 -1.28
CA ALA A 77 10.77 -4.57 -1.06
C ALA A 77 9.63 -4.92 -0.08
N ALA A 78 8.83 -5.90 -0.44
CA ALA A 78 7.87 -6.56 0.44
C ALA A 78 8.44 -7.90 0.92
N ILE A 79 8.66 -8.02 2.22
CA ILE A 79 9.29 -9.19 2.84
C ILE A 79 8.22 -10.10 3.43
N ALA A 80 8.05 -11.28 2.86
CA ALA A 80 6.99 -12.22 3.25
C ALA A 80 7.36 -13.03 4.52
N SER A 81 7.78 -12.32 5.58
CA SER A 81 8.32 -12.93 6.79
C SER A 81 7.28 -13.56 7.70
N LEU A 82 6.14 -12.91 7.89
CA LEU A 82 5.13 -13.29 8.89
C LEU A 82 5.75 -13.62 10.28
N GLY A 83 6.74 -12.81 10.72
CA GLY A 83 7.43 -13.02 11.99
C GLY A 83 8.26 -14.31 12.08
N GLY A 84 8.64 -14.89 10.95
CA GLY A 84 9.35 -16.18 10.89
C GLY A 84 8.43 -17.40 11.00
N ALA A 85 7.13 -17.24 10.82
CA ALA A 85 6.19 -18.37 10.77
C ALA A 85 6.53 -19.35 9.63
N PRO A 86 6.19 -20.66 9.76
CA PRO A 86 6.51 -21.66 8.75
C PRO A 86 5.71 -21.51 7.44
N ARG A 87 4.74 -20.60 7.41
CA ARG A 87 3.91 -20.27 6.25
C ARG A 87 4.11 -18.84 5.79
N ASN A 88 3.79 -18.55 4.54
CA ASN A 88 3.78 -17.18 4.01
C ASN A 88 2.59 -16.37 4.55
N PRO A 89 2.69 -15.04 4.61
CA PRO A 89 1.54 -14.18 4.88
C PRO A 89 0.49 -14.32 3.76
N VAL A 90 -0.77 -14.02 4.09
CA VAL A 90 -1.88 -14.16 3.11
C VAL A 90 -1.67 -13.32 1.86
N TRP A 91 -1.08 -12.12 1.98
CA TRP A 91 -0.82 -11.25 0.84
C TRP A 91 0.19 -11.83 -0.17
N TYR A 92 1.03 -12.79 0.23
CA TYR A 92 1.95 -13.49 -0.68
C TYR A 92 1.19 -14.13 -1.86
N ALA A 93 0.17 -14.92 -1.56
CA ALA A 93 -0.65 -15.55 -2.59
C ALA A 93 -1.39 -14.53 -3.47
N ASN A 94 -1.79 -13.39 -2.89
CA ASN A 94 -2.42 -12.31 -3.64
C ASN A 94 -1.46 -11.72 -4.68
N VAL A 95 -0.25 -11.41 -4.29
CA VAL A 95 0.78 -10.82 -5.16
C VAL A 95 1.22 -11.81 -6.24
N VAL A 96 1.34 -13.09 -5.91
CA VAL A 96 1.65 -14.13 -6.92
C VAL A 96 0.54 -14.24 -7.97
N ALA A 97 -0.72 -14.17 -7.55
CA ALA A 97 -1.86 -14.26 -8.47
C ALA A 97 -2.10 -12.95 -9.25
N HIS A 98 -1.85 -11.81 -8.61
CA HIS A 98 -2.10 -10.47 -9.13
C HIS A 98 -0.91 -9.57 -8.78
N PRO A 99 0.10 -9.48 -9.67
CA PRO A 99 1.33 -8.73 -9.40
C PRO A 99 1.16 -7.21 -9.38
N GLU A 100 0.06 -6.70 -9.93
CA GLU A 100 -0.28 -5.29 -9.82
C GLU A 100 -0.73 -4.98 -8.39
N VAL A 101 -0.06 -4.02 -7.75
CA VAL A 101 -0.29 -3.61 -6.36
C VAL A 101 -0.31 -2.09 -6.25
N GLU A 102 -0.92 -1.56 -5.20
CA GLU A 102 -0.75 -0.16 -4.81
C GLU A 102 0.11 -0.10 -3.55
N LEU A 103 1.01 0.85 -3.49
CA LEU A 103 1.84 1.12 -2.33
C LEU A 103 1.61 2.56 -1.86
N GLN A 104 1.37 2.73 -0.56
CA GLN A 104 1.36 4.04 0.08
C GLN A 104 2.56 4.17 1.02
N ASP A 105 3.39 5.19 0.81
CA ASP A 105 4.49 5.60 1.68
C ASP A 105 4.29 7.07 2.09
N GLY A 106 3.87 7.27 3.33
CA GLY A 106 3.47 8.57 3.81
C GLY A 106 2.30 9.13 3.01
N THR A 107 2.45 10.36 2.53
CA THR A 107 1.42 11.08 1.77
C THR A 107 1.38 10.74 0.28
N ARG A 108 2.22 9.84 -0.17
CA ARG A 108 2.35 9.48 -1.59
C ARG A 108 1.89 8.06 -1.85
N LYS A 109 1.29 7.86 -3.02
CA LYS A 109 0.86 6.55 -3.50
C LYS A 109 1.41 6.28 -4.88
N TRP A 110 1.70 5.02 -5.15
CA TRP A 110 2.11 4.52 -6.46
C TRP A 110 1.36 3.25 -6.81
N ASP A 111 1.03 3.12 -8.08
CA ASP A 111 0.74 1.82 -8.66
C ASP A 111 2.07 1.15 -9.00
N MET A 112 2.22 -0.09 -8.59
CA MET A 112 3.45 -0.83 -8.71
C MET A 112 3.21 -2.21 -9.30
N VAL A 113 4.24 -2.79 -9.88
CA VAL A 113 4.30 -4.19 -10.26
C VAL A 113 5.26 -4.91 -9.33
N ALA A 114 4.79 -5.99 -8.72
CA ALA A 114 5.56 -6.82 -7.81
C ALA A 114 6.20 -7.99 -8.57
N ARG A 115 7.44 -8.27 -8.23
CA ARG A 115 8.23 -9.37 -8.80
C ARG A 115 8.98 -10.07 -7.68
N GLU A 116 8.79 -11.38 -7.54
CA GLU A 116 9.61 -12.17 -6.61
C GLU A 116 11.03 -12.27 -7.12
N VAL A 117 12.01 -12.04 -6.26
CA VAL A 117 13.43 -12.04 -6.61
C VAL A 117 14.17 -13.20 -5.95
N THR A 118 15.20 -13.69 -6.63
CA THR A 118 16.03 -14.81 -6.21
C THR A 118 17.52 -14.49 -6.41
N GLY A 119 18.41 -15.38 -5.98
CA GLY A 119 19.86 -15.24 -6.19
C GLY A 119 20.44 -13.96 -5.61
N ASP A 120 21.36 -13.35 -6.34
CA ASP A 120 22.10 -12.16 -5.91
C ASP A 120 21.19 -10.94 -5.72
N GLU A 121 20.15 -10.80 -6.53
CA GLU A 121 19.20 -9.70 -6.37
C GLU A 121 18.44 -9.83 -5.04
N ARG A 122 17.97 -11.05 -4.72
CA ARG A 122 17.36 -11.29 -3.42
C ARG A 122 18.32 -11.01 -2.27
N ALA A 123 19.57 -11.45 -2.39
CA ALA A 123 20.57 -11.22 -1.35
C ALA A 123 20.78 -9.73 -1.08
N ALA A 124 20.90 -8.92 -2.13
CA ALA A 124 21.06 -7.47 -2.01
C ALA A 124 19.82 -6.80 -1.36
N TRP A 125 18.61 -7.23 -1.72
CA TRP A 125 17.40 -6.70 -1.09
C TRP A 125 17.22 -7.20 0.33
N TRP A 126 17.66 -8.41 0.64
CA TRP A 126 17.64 -8.95 2.00
C TRP A 126 18.55 -8.17 2.94
N GLU A 127 19.75 -7.81 2.49
CA GLU A 127 20.65 -6.94 3.26
C GLU A 127 20.01 -5.59 3.57
N ARG A 128 19.35 -4.96 2.58
CA ARG A 128 18.61 -3.71 2.78
C ARG A 128 17.44 -3.88 3.76
N ALA A 129 16.74 -5.00 3.66
CA ALA A 129 15.63 -5.32 4.55
C ALA A 129 16.09 -5.46 6.01
N VAL A 130 17.19 -6.20 6.24
CA VAL A 130 17.78 -6.37 7.59
C VAL A 130 18.32 -5.03 8.12
N ALA A 131 18.90 -4.19 7.26
CA ALA A 131 19.34 -2.85 7.65
C ALA A 131 18.16 -1.95 8.07
N ALA A 132 17.02 -2.04 7.37
CA ALA A 132 15.81 -1.28 7.69
C ALA A 132 15.07 -1.83 8.92
N TYR A 133 15.07 -3.14 9.11
CA TYR A 133 14.40 -3.82 10.21
C TYR A 133 15.20 -5.08 10.62
N PRO A 134 16.09 -4.98 11.62
CA PRO A 134 17.01 -6.06 12.02
C PRO A 134 16.34 -7.39 12.40
N ASP A 135 15.09 -7.35 12.92
CA ASP A 135 14.34 -8.55 13.29
C ASP A 135 14.11 -9.51 12.10
N TYR A 136 14.25 -9.06 10.86
CA TYR A 136 14.16 -9.96 9.70
C TYR A 136 15.20 -11.05 9.71
N ALA A 137 16.41 -10.79 10.21
CA ALA A 137 17.44 -11.79 10.37
C ALA A 137 16.99 -12.89 11.35
N ASP A 138 16.42 -12.51 12.49
CA ASP A 138 15.89 -13.45 13.47
C ASP A 138 14.71 -14.25 12.93
N TYR A 139 13.85 -13.61 12.11
CA TYR A 139 12.73 -14.30 11.48
C TYR A 139 13.19 -15.38 10.50
N GLN A 140 14.28 -15.16 9.76
CA GLN A 140 14.85 -16.20 8.90
C GLN A 140 15.42 -17.37 9.69
N VAL A 141 16.01 -17.12 10.87
CA VAL A 141 16.51 -18.19 11.74
C VAL A 141 15.38 -19.05 12.32
N LYS A 142 14.19 -18.47 12.55
CA LYS A 142 13.03 -19.17 13.12
C LYS A 142 12.34 -20.12 12.14
N THR A 143 12.63 -20.05 10.84
CA THR A 143 11.94 -20.86 9.83
C THR A 143 12.92 -21.51 8.88
N GLU A 144 12.62 -22.76 8.49
CA GLU A 144 13.41 -23.49 7.48
C GLU A 144 13.14 -23.01 6.04
N ARG A 145 11.99 -22.36 5.82
CA ARG A 145 11.68 -21.80 4.50
C ARG A 145 12.56 -20.59 4.21
N ILE A 146 12.95 -20.41 2.97
CA ILE A 146 13.53 -19.15 2.53
C ILE A 146 12.41 -18.11 2.49
N ILE A 147 12.54 -17.03 3.28
CA ILE A 147 11.56 -15.95 3.30
C ILE A 147 11.53 -15.26 1.94
N PRO A 148 10.39 -15.24 1.21
CA PRO A 148 10.30 -14.60 -0.08
C PRO A 148 10.48 -13.09 0.02
N VAL A 149 11.10 -12.52 -1.01
CA VAL A 149 11.29 -11.09 -1.21
C VAL A 149 10.65 -10.70 -2.54
N PHE A 150 9.72 -9.76 -2.52
CA PHE A 150 9.20 -9.14 -3.72
C PHE A 150 9.80 -7.76 -3.89
N VAL A 151 10.25 -7.43 -5.09
CA VAL A 151 10.58 -6.06 -5.46
C VAL A 151 9.35 -5.44 -6.12
N LEU A 152 9.00 -4.26 -5.66
CA LEU A 152 7.88 -3.46 -6.14
C LEU A 152 8.47 -2.31 -6.95
N GLU A 153 8.15 -2.28 -8.24
CA GLU A 153 8.65 -1.27 -9.17
C GLU A 153 7.50 -0.37 -9.61
N PRO A 154 7.64 0.97 -9.53
CA PRO A 154 6.57 1.87 -9.90
C PRO A 154 6.26 1.79 -11.40
N VAL A 155 4.97 1.77 -11.73
CA VAL A 155 4.50 1.81 -13.13
C VAL A 155 4.70 3.20 -13.73
N SER A 156 4.64 4.24 -12.87
CA SER A 156 4.92 5.64 -13.23
C SER A 156 5.90 6.23 -12.23
N THR A 157 6.78 7.11 -12.70
CA THR A 157 7.73 7.82 -11.83
C THR A 157 7.07 8.88 -10.95
N GLU A 158 5.84 9.30 -11.29
CA GLU A 158 5.10 10.34 -10.57
C GLU A 158 4.11 9.71 -9.58
N PRO A 159 4.28 9.94 -8.26
CA PRO A 159 3.31 9.50 -7.27
C PRO A 159 2.04 10.35 -7.30
N VAL A 160 0.91 9.76 -6.92
CA VAL A 160 -0.30 10.52 -6.63
C VAL A 160 -0.38 10.87 -5.14
N SER A 161 -0.99 12.03 -4.84
CA SER A 161 -1.24 12.41 -3.45
C SER A 161 -2.26 11.48 -2.81
N ALA A 162 -1.97 10.97 -1.63
CA ALA A 162 -2.84 10.06 -0.89
C ALA A 162 -4.22 10.66 -0.53
N GLY A 163 -4.33 12.01 -0.51
CA GLY A 163 -5.58 12.72 -0.26
C GLY A 163 -6.50 12.87 -1.47
N GLN A 164 -6.04 12.54 -2.68
CA GLN A 164 -6.83 12.75 -3.92
C GLN A 164 -7.56 11.50 -4.42
N GLY A 165 -7.35 10.36 -3.83
CA GLY A 165 -7.92 9.09 -4.27
C GLY A 165 -9.40 8.85 -3.90
N ALA A 166 -10.05 9.77 -3.17
CA ALA A 166 -11.44 9.63 -2.72
C ALA A 166 -12.44 10.62 -3.38
N ALA A 167 -12.01 11.45 -4.30
CA ALA A 167 -12.86 12.50 -4.89
C ALA A 167 -12.99 12.40 -6.42
N GLY A 168 -13.31 11.23 -6.91
CA GLY A 168 -13.44 10.99 -8.35
C GLY A 168 -14.73 10.37 -8.79
N GLN A 169 -15.88 10.70 -8.17
CA GLN A 169 -17.20 10.53 -8.80
C GLN A 169 -18.28 11.21 -7.96
N SER A 170 -18.51 12.47 -8.18
CA SER A 170 -19.83 13.12 -8.24
C SER A 170 -19.63 14.62 -8.33
N ALA A 171 -19.67 15.17 -9.49
CA ALA A 171 -20.08 16.54 -9.71
C ALA A 171 -20.40 16.73 -11.20
N ALA A 172 -21.61 16.44 -11.53
CA ALA A 172 -22.27 17.15 -12.61
C ALA A 172 -23.45 17.91 -12.00
N GLY A 173 -23.38 19.25 -12.03
CA GLY A 173 -24.51 20.12 -11.94
C GLY A 173 -24.85 20.69 -10.57
N GLN A 174 -24.45 21.90 -10.27
CA GLN A 174 -25.32 23.06 -10.35
C GLN A 174 -24.61 24.32 -9.86
N SER A 175 -24.51 25.23 -10.71
CA SER A 175 -24.62 26.68 -10.79
C SER A 175 -24.96 27.44 -9.50
N ALA A 176 -24.06 28.38 -9.26
CA ALA A 176 -24.23 29.81 -8.93
C ALA A 176 -25.43 30.32 -8.10
N ALA A 177 -25.06 31.35 -7.35
CA ALA A 177 -25.86 32.35 -6.63
C ALA A 177 -26.24 31.92 -5.21
N GLU A 178 -25.95 32.67 -4.20
CA GLU A 178 -26.02 34.09 -4.03
C GLU A 178 -25.16 34.55 -2.86
N GLN A 179 -24.56 35.64 -3.08
CA GLN A 179 -23.96 36.59 -2.18
C GLN A 179 -24.99 37.14 -1.16
N SER A 180 -24.44 37.59 -0.11
CA SER A 180 -24.80 38.87 0.50
C SER A 180 -25.23 38.83 1.95
N ALA A 181 -24.44 39.54 2.68
CA ALA A 181 -24.78 40.50 3.72
C ALA A 181 -25.50 39.90 4.98
N ALA A 182 -25.11 40.23 6.13
CA ALA A 182 -24.78 41.51 6.68
C ALA A 182 -24.06 41.39 7.99
N ALA A 183 -23.17 42.27 8.18
CA ALA A 183 -22.61 42.69 9.45
C ALA A 183 -23.67 43.45 10.31
N ALA A 184 -23.28 43.56 11.55
CA ALA A 184 -23.68 44.60 12.52
C ALA A 184 -24.79 44.19 13.48
N THR A 185 -24.52 44.25 14.70
CA THR A 185 -24.55 45.27 15.74
C THR A 185 -25.01 44.60 17.00
N ALA A 186 -24.22 44.47 18.00
CA ALA A 186 -23.90 45.39 19.10
C ALA A 186 -25.06 45.66 20.07
N GLN A 187 -24.74 45.44 21.32
CA GLN A 187 -25.28 46.11 22.55
C GLN A 187 -26.71 45.71 22.97
N ASP A 188 -26.85 45.08 24.10
CA ASP A 188 -26.84 45.50 25.49
C ASP A 188 -26.65 44.31 26.42
#